data_614a7912fe89be92d0e1d60ecabe2745
#
_entry.id   614a7912fe89be92d0e1d60ecabe2745
#
_cell.length_a   1.000
_cell.length_b   1.000
_cell.length_c   1.000
_cell.angle_alpha   90.00
_cell.angle_beta   90.00
_cell.angle_gamma   90.00
#
_symmetry.space_group_name_H-M   'P 1'
#
loop_
_entity.id
_entity.type
_entity.pdbx_description
1 polymer ?
#
loop_
_entity_poly.entity_id
_entity_poly.type
_entity_poly.pdbx_seq_one_letter_code
_entity_poly.pdbx_strand_id
1 'polypeptide(L)'
;MGAMTPPSRKSCYNFRVTEIVKVLDGDTIDVLIDLGFDLFKKERVRIAGVDTPEKRTRDLEEKALGIDATNWLKDKLESTLSGDDELSIRTELVGGVGKYGRLLGWLYIGDAEISLNEQMITEGYAWEYDGGTKQKNFESLREIRRSFGTLVE
;
A
#
# COMPACT_ATOMS: atom_id res chain seq x y z
N MET A 1 18.66 6.21 5.02
CA MET A 1 17.58 5.35 5.52
C MET A 1 16.72 4.89 4.37
N GLY A 2 16.42 3.62 4.29
CA GLY A 2 15.53 3.06 3.30
C GLY A 2 14.06 3.22 3.69
N ALA A 3 13.19 2.46 3.04
CA ALA A 3 11.79 2.36 3.38
C ALA A 3 11.60 1.87 4.81
N MET A 4 10.45 2.19 5.39
CA MET A 4 10.08 1.70 6.72
C MET A 4 10.03 0.16 6.71
N THR A 5 10.70 -0.45 7.64
CA THR A 5 10.72 -1.91 7.78
C THR A 5 9.46 -2.37 8.52
N PRO A 6 8.79 -3.45 8.04
CA PRO A 6 7.67 -4.00 8.78
C PRO A 6 8.10 -4.46 10.17
N PRO A 7 7.26 -4.30 11.20
CA PRO A 7 7.59 -4.79 12.53
C PRO A 7 7.66 -6.33 12.56
N SER A 8 8.47 -6.88 13.46
CA SER A 8 8.57 -8.32 13.65
C SER A 8 7.24 -8.86 14.18
N ARG A 9 7.01 -10.18 14.03
CA ARG A 9 5.80 -10.84 14.53
C ARG A 9 5.56 -10.64 16.02
N LYS A 10 6.63 -10.47 16.81
CA LYS A 10 6.53 -10.23 18.25
C LYS A 10 6.20 -8.78 18.60
N SER A 11 6.34 -7.87 17.65
CA SER A 11 6.17 -6.43 17.83
C SER A 11 5.00 -5.86 17.06
N CYS A 12 4.07 -6.69 16.60
CA CYS A 12 2.97 -6.23 15.76
C CYS A 12 1.66 -6.92 16.08
N TYR A 13 0.58 -6.25 15.67
CA TYR A 13 -0.70 -6.91 15.45
C TYR A 13 -0.75 -7.40 14.01
N ASN A 14 -1.41 -8.53 13.81
CA ASN A 14 -1.63 -9.10 12.49
C ASN A 14 -3.10 -9.48 12.37
N PHE A 15 -3.83 -8.83 11.47
CA PHE A 15 -5.26 -9.00 11.32
C PHE A 15 -5.63 -9.35 9.89
N ARG A 16 -6.79 -9.99 9.72
CA ARG A 16 -7.38 -10.24 8.40
C ARG A 16 -8.11 -8.98 7.94
N VAL A 17 -7.96 -8.65 6.66
CA VAL A 17 -8.78 -7.65 5.97
C VAL A 17 -9.88 -8.39 5.24
N THR A 18 -11.14 -8.09 5.55
CA THR A 18 -12.29 -8.80 4.99
C THR A 18 -12.99 -8.06 3.87
N GLU A 19 -12.83 -6.75 3.79
CA GLU A 19 -13.47 -5.93 2.76
C GLU A 19 -12.61 -4.71 2.42
N ILE A 20 -12.54 -4.38 1.14
CA ILE A 20 -12.01 -3.11 0.66
C ILE A 20 -13.19 -2.18 0.45
N VAL A 21 -13.33 -1.20 1.34
CA VAL A 21 -14.43 -0.23 1.27
C VAL A 21 -14.17 0.77 0.14
N LYS A 22 -12.92 1.26 0.06
CA LYS A 22 -12.53 2.23 -0.97
C LYS A 22 -11.01 2.28 -1.11
N VAL A 23 -10.52 2.38 -2.32
CA VAL A 23 -9.13 2.73 -2.61
C VAL A 23 -9.11 4.22 -2.98
N LEU A 24 -8.55 5.05 -2.10
CA LEU A 24 -8.55 6.50 -2.29
C LEU A 24 -7.49 6.92 -3.32
N ASP A 25 -6.29 6.35 -3.15
CA ASP A 25 -5.17 6.51 -4.07
C ASP A 25 -4.19 5.34 -3.87
N GLY A 26 -3.02 5.40 -4.50
CA GLY A 26 -2.06 4.29 -4.47
C GLY A 26 -1.47 3.97 -3.09
N ASP A 27 -1.63 4.85 -2.11
CA ASP A 27 -1.04 4.67 -0.78
C ASP A 27 -2.03 4.81 0.38
N THR A 28 -3.33 4.95 0.10
CA THR A 28 -4.36 5.12 1.12
C THR A 28 -5.63 4.36 0.77
N ILE A 29 -6.09 3.52 1.69
CA ILE A 29 -7.27 2.68 1.50
C ILE A 29 -8.19 2.72 2.73
N ASP A 30 -9.47 2.52 2.51
CA ASP A 30 -10.45 2.27 3.57
C ASP A 30 -10.81 0.80 3.54
N VAL A 31 -10.66 0.12 4.67
CA VAL A 31 -10.84 -1.33 4.80
C VAL A 31 -11.68 -1.68 6.01
N LEU A 32 -12.24 -2.88 5.97
CA LEU A 32 -12.87 -3.50 7.14
C LEU A 32 -11.90 -4.58 7.67
N ILE A 33 -11.52 -4.43 8.93
CA ILE A 33 -10.56 -5.31 9.59
C ILE A 33 -11.30 -6.23 10.56
N ASP A 34 -11.02 -7.53 10.47
CA ASP A 34 -11.53 -8.55 11.37
C ASP A 34 -10.60 -8.61 12.60
N LEU A 35 -11.13 -8.21 13.76
CA LEU A 35 -10.40 -8.20 15.03
C LEU A 35 -10.56 -9.51 15.80
N GLY A 36 -11.30 -10.47 15.25
CA GLY A 36 -11.64 -11.68 15.95
C GLY A 36 -12.88 -11.50 16.83
N PHE A 37 -13.41 -12.60 17.35
CA PHE A 37 -14.60 -12.58 18.24
C PHE A 37 -15.82 -11.89 17.64
N ASP A 38 -15.99 -11.96 16.31
CA ASP A 38 -17.05 -11.26 15.58
C ASP A 38 -17.00 -9.73 15.71
N LEU A 39 -15.81 -9.18 15.97
CA LEU A 39 -15.58 -7.74 16.02
C LEU A 39 -14.90 -7.27 14.74
N PHE A 40 -15.49 -6.28 14.11
CA PHE A 40 -14.96 -5.69 12.88
C PHE A 40 -14.78 -4.19 13.06
N LYS A 41 -13.73 -3.64 12.45
CA LYS A 41 -13.49 -2.20 12.50
C LYS A 41 -13.15 -1.66 11.13
N LYS A 42 -13.82 -0.58 10.75
CA LYS A 42 -13.47 0.16 9.54
C LYS A 42 -12.31 1.10 9.86
N GLU A 43 -11.25 1.02 9.06
CA GLU A 43 -10.07 1.86 9.23
C GLU A 43 -9.62 2.46 7.90
N ARG A 44 -9.12 3.69 7.98
CA ARG A 44 -8.36 4.29 6.90
C ARG A 44 -6.89 3.97 7.12
N VAL A 45 -6.30 3.26 6.15
CA VAL A 45 -4.93 2.76 6.23
C VAL A 45 -4.04 3.54 5.28
N ARG A 46 -2.95 4.07 5.79
CA ARG A 46 -1.84 4.58 5.01
C ARG A 46 -0.86 3.43 4.80
N ILE A 47 -0.57 3.10 3.55
CA ILE A 47 0.38 2.02 3.23
C ILE A 47 1.78 2.48 3.61
N ALA A 48 2.38 1.80 4.59
CA ALA A 48 3.64 2.21 5.20
C ALA A 48 4.83 2.07 4.26
N GLY A 49 5.75 3.02 4.34
CA GLY A 49 7.02 2.94 3.63
C GLY A 49 6.98 3.29 2.16
N VAL A 50 5.84 3.73 1.63
CA VAL A 50 5.67 4.06 0.22
C VAL A 50 5.10 5.46 0.04
N ASP A 51 5.44 6.06 -1.09
CA ASP A 51 4.79 7.28 -1.59
C ASP A 51 4.46 7.05 -3.05
N THR A 52 3.24 7.40 -3.45
CA THR A 52 2.80 7.23 -4.84
C THR A 52 2.62 8.58 -5.51
N PRO A 53 2.70 8.63 -6.85
CA PRO A 53 2.39 9.85 -7.58
C PRO A 53 0.96 10.31 -7.29
N GLU A 54 0.76 11.62 -7.29
CA GLU A 54 -0.54 12.22 -7.00
C GLU A 54 -1.52 11.97 -8.14
N LYS A 55 -2.70 11.52 -7.79
CA LYS A 55 -3.81 11.32 -8.73
C LYS A 55 -4.58 12.62 -8.97
N ARG A 56 -4.65 13.48 -7.96
CA ARG A 56 -5.37 14.76 -8.00
C ARG A 56 -4.38 15.89 -8.19
N THR A 57 -3.88 16.04 -9.40
CA THR A 57 -2.88 17.05 -9.76
C THR A 57 -3.17 17.58 -11.17
N ARG A 58 -2.67 18.79 -11.47
CA ARG A 58 -2.72 19.36 -12.81
C ARG A 58 -1.60 18.85 -13.70
N ASP A 59 -0.57 18.27 -13.12
CA ASP A 59 0.53 17.64 -13.85
C ASP A 59 0.01 16.33 -14.45
N LEU A 60 -0.17 16.30 -15.76
CA LEU A 60 -0.75 15.13 -16.45
C LEU A 60 0.14 13.89 -16.37
N GLU A 61 1.44 14.09 -16.32
CA GLU A 61 2.41 13.00 -16.19
C GLU A 61 2.30 12.35 -14.81
N GLU A 62 2.31 13.14 -13.76
CA GLU A 62 2.13 12.65 -12.39
C GLU A 62 0.76 12.00 -12.22
N LYS A 63 -0.29 12.62 -12.73
CA LYS A 63 -1.66 12.12 -12.65
C LYS A 63 -1.79 10.72 -13.27
N ALA A 64 -1.21 10.52 -14.45
CA ALA A 64 -1.25 9.21 -15.12
C ALA A 64 -0.59 8.13 -14.27
N LEU A 65 0.57 8.42 -13.71
CA LEU A 65 1.28 7.49 -12.83
C LEU A 65 0.52 7.23 -11.53
N GLY A 66 -0.13 8.25 -10.98
CA GLY A 66 -0.96 8.13 -9.77
C GLY A 66 -2.19 7.25 -10.00
N ILE A 67 -2.85 7.41 -11.15
CA ILE A 67 -3.98 6.56 -11.55
C ILE A 67 -3.53 5.12 -11.73
N ASP A 68 -2.38 4.90 -12.36
CA ASP A 68 -1.83 3.56 -12.55
C ASP A 68 -1.53 2.87 -11.21
N ALA A 69 -0.93 3.59 -10.26
CA ALA A 69 -0.64 3.05 -8.94
C ALA A 69 -1.93 2.69 -8.19
N THR A 70 -2.94 3.54 -8.27
CA THR A 70 -4.25 3.31 -7.66
C THR A 70 -4.92 2.07 -8.24
N ASN A 71 -4.92 1.93 -9.56
CA ASN A 71 -5.52 0.79 -10.26
C ASN A 71 -4.77 -0.51 -9.96
N TRP A 72 -3.45 -0.48 -9.93
CA TRP A 72 -2.66 -1.65 -9.58
C TRP A 72 -3.00 -2.16 -8.17
N LEU A 73 -3.04 -1.26 -7.21
CA LEU A 73 -3.38 -1.60 -5.83
C LEU A 73 -4.80 -2.17 -5.73
N LYS A 74 -5.76 -1.48 -6.34
CA LYS A 74 -7.15 -1.91 -6.35
C LYS A 74 -7.30 -3.31 -6.93
N ASP A 75 -6.67 -3.59 -8.06
CA ASP A 75 -6.73 -4.89 -8.72
C ASP A 75 -6.13 -5.99 -7.84
N LYS A 76 -4.98 -5.74 -7.20
CA LYS A 76 -4.35 -6.68 -6.28
C LYS A 76 -5.23 -7.00 -5.09
N LEU A 77 -5.83 -5.99 -4.47
CA LEU A 77 -6.68 -6.17 -3.30
C LEU A 77 -7.98 -6.89 -3.65
N GLU A 78 -8.65 -6.47 -4.71
CA GLU A 78 -9.92 -7.08 -5.13
C GLU A 78 -9.73 -8.53 -5.59
N SER A 79 -8.68 -8.81 -6.36
CA SER A 79 -8.41 -10.18 -6.82
C SER A 79 -8.05 -11.11 -5.66
N THR A 80 -7.37 -10.60 -4.64
CA THR A 80 -7.05 -11.38 -3.44
C THR A 80 -8.32 -11.74 -2.67
N LEU A 81 -9.21 -10.77 -2.44
CA LEU A 81 -10.44 -11.02 -1.68
C LEU A 81 -11.46 -11.88 -2.43
N SER A 82 -11.44 -11.87 -3.76
CA SER A 82 -12.31 -12.73 -4.57
C SER A 82 -11.72 -14.12 -4.85
N GLY A 83 -10.45 -14.33 -4.49
CA GLY A 83 -9.73 -15.59 -4.66
C GLY A 83 -9.66 -16.40 -3.38
N ASP A 84 -8.73 -17.36 -3.36
CA ASP A 84 -8.55 -18.28 -2.24
C ASP A 84 -7.54 -17.78 -1.20
N ASP A 85 -6.76 -16.75 -1.52
CA ASP A 85 -5.77 -16.21 -0.62
C ASP A 85 -6.37 -15.22 0.38
N GLU A 86 -5.81 -15.24 1.59
CA GLU A 86 -6.18 -14.29 2.64
C GLU A 86 -5.41 -12.99 2.45
N LEU A 87 -6.09 -11.86 2.66
CA LEU A 87 -5.44 -10.56 2.77
C LEU A 87 -5.27 -10.23 4.24
N SER A 88 -4.04 -9.96 4.65
CA SER A 88 -3.74 -9.57 6.02
C SER A 88 -3.04 -8.22 6.09
N ILE A 89 -3.20 -7.57 7.25
CA ILE A 89 -2.54 -6.31 7.56
C ILE A 89 -1.72 -6.48 8.84
N ARG A 90 -0.48 -6.01 8.78
CA ARG A 90 0.41 -5.96 9.94
C ARG A 90 0.53 -4.52 10.40
N THR A 91 0.37 -4.27 11.69
CA THR A 91 0.49 -2.94 12.30
C THR A 91 1.39 -3.01 13.52
N GLU A 92 2.01 -1.89 13.90
CA GLU A 92 2.82 -1.83 15.10
C GLU A 92 1.94 -1.90 16.37
N LEU A 93 2.48 -2.47 17.46
CA LEU A 93 1.79 -2.54 18.75
C LEU A 93 1.65 -1.16 19.39
N VAL A 94 2.64 -0.30 19.18
CA VAL A 94 2.70 1.05 19.76
C VAL A 94 3.02 2.03 18.63
N GLY A 95 2.32 3.16 18.62
CA GLY A 95 2.57 4.19 17.62
C GLY A 95 2.18 3.81 16.21
N GLY A 96 1.24 2.89 16.04
CA GLY A 96 0.79 2.43 14.73
C GLY A 96 0.01 3.46 13.92
N VAL A 97 -0.23 4.64 14.47
CA VAL A 97 -0.99 5.71 13.82
C VAL A 97 -0.04 6.70 13.18
N GLY A 98 -0.27 7.00 11.92
CA GLY A 98 0.55 7.93 11.17
C GLY A 98 0.22 9.39 11.44
N LYS A 99 0.88 10.25 10.69
CA LYS A 99 0.92 11.71 10.84
C LYS A 99 -0.45 12.40 10.91
N TYR A 100 -1.46 11.86 10.22
CA TYR A 100 -2.80 12.45 10.13
C TYR A 100 -3.86 11.56 10.76
N GLY A 101 -3.48 10.75 11.75
CA GLY A 101 -4.39 9.83 12.41
C GLY A 101 -4.74 8.60 11.59
N ARG A 102 -4.04 8.36 10.47
CA ARG A 102 -4.23 7.17 9.66
C ARG A 102 -3.41 6.02 10.23
N LEU A 103 -4.00 4.83 10.24
CA LEU A 103 -3.30 3.63 10.65
C LEU A 103 -2.22 3.29 9.61
N LEU A 104 -0.98 3.11 10.05
CA LEU A 104 0.10 2.64 9.18
C LEU A 104 0.04 1.12 9.08
N GLY A 105 0.03 0.60 7.86
CA GLY A 105 -0.12 -0.83 7.63
C GLY A 105 0.80 -1.39 6.55
N TRP A 106 1.19 -2.64 6.75
CA TRP A 106 1.86 -3.47 5.75
C TRP A 106 0.90 -4.58 5.35
N LEU A 107 0.62 -4.68 4.05
CA LEU A 107 -0.35 -5.62 3.50
C LEU A 107 0.34 -6.86 2.96
N TYR A 108 -0.24 -8.03 3.22
CA TYR A 108 0.29 -9.32 2.77
C TYR A 108 -0.80 -10.17 2.13
N ILE A 109 -0.44 -10.87 1.06
CA ILE A 109 -1.34 -11.81 0.37
C ILE A 109 -0.91 -13.23 0.71
N GLY A 110 -1.82 -14.01 1.29
CA GLY A 110 -1.55 -15.41 1.65
C GLY A 110 -0.33 -15.52 2.56
N ASP A 111 0.56 -16.46 2.24
CA ASP A 111 1.78 -16.73 3.01
C ASP A 111 3.00 -15.96 2.46
N ALA A 112 2.79 -14.97 1.62
CA ALA A 112 3.88 -14.20 1.03
C ALA A 112 4.75 -13.55 2.11
N GLU A 113 6.06 -13.64 1.96
CA GLU A 113 7.01 -12.98 2.87
C GLU A 113 7.20 -11.51 2.52
N ILE A 114 6.96 -11.16 1.25
CA ILE A 114 7.11 -9.79 0.75
C ILE A 114 5.76 -9.11 0.79
N SER A 115 5.71 -7.93 1.41
CA SER A 115 4.49 -7.13 1.49
C SER A 115 4.10 -6.54 0.14
N LEU A 116 2.82 -6.20 -0.02
CA LEU A 116 2.37 -5.40 -1.17
C LEU A 116 3.07 -4.04 -1.20
N ASN A 117 3.39 -3.49 -0.03
CA ASN A 117 4.16 -2.25 0.10
C ASN A 117 5.48 -2.34 -0.68
N GLU A 118 6.25 -3.38 -0.41
CA GLU A 118 7.53 -3.61 -1.08
C GLU A 118 7.35 -3.93 -2.57
N GLN A 119 6.31 -4.70 -2.90
CA GLN A 119 6.02 -5.04 -4.28
C GLN A 119 5.70 -3.81 -5.13
N MET A 120 4.98 -2.83 -4.57
CA MET A 120 4.71 -1.56 -5.27
C MET A 120 6.01 -0.85 -5.66
N ILE A 121 6.98 -0.83 -4.76
CA ILE A 121 8.29 -0.20 -5.01
C ILE A 121 9.05 -0.98 -6.07
N THR A 122 9.12 -2.30 -5.92
CA THR A 122 9.85 -3.19 -6.84
C THR A 122 9.31 -3.09 -8.27
N GLU A 123 8.00 -2.97 -8.44
CA GLU A 123 7.37 -2.91 -9.76
C GLU A 123 7.21 -1.50 -10.32
N GLY A 124 7.68 -0.47 -9.60
CA GLY A 124 7.73 0.90 -10.12
C GLY A 124 6.44 1.71 -10.00
N TYR A 125 5.56 1.35 -9.06
CA TYR A 125 4.32 2.12 -8.80
C TYR A 125 4.49 3.13 -7.69
N ALA A 126 5.50 2.97 -6.85
CA ALA A 126 5.74 3.83 -5.71
C ALA A 126 7.22 4.04 -5.46
N TRP A 127 7.56 5.14 -4.79
CA TRP A 127 8.90 5.38 -4.23
C TRP A 127 8.98 4.87 -2.80
N GLU A 128 10.17 4.53 -2.35
CA GLU A 128 10.43 4.33 -0.93
C GLU A 128 10.20 5.65 -0.18
N TYR A 129 9.59 5.57 0.99
CA TYR A 129 9.30 6.75 1.79
C TYR A 129 9.44 6.45 3.28
N ASP A 130 10.25 7.25 3.98
CA ASP A 130 10.53 7.09 5.41
C ASP A 130 9.80 8.10 6.30
N GLY A 131 8.94 8.93 5.71
CA GLY A 131 8.23 10.00 6.42
C GLY A 131 8.88 11.37 6.32
N GLY A 132 10.03 11.44 5.68
CA GLY A 132 10.77 12.70 5.48
C GLY A 132 10.36 13.46 4.23
N THR A 133 11.32 14.07 3.56
CA THR A 133 11.09 14.82 2.32
C THR A 133 10.81 13.86 1.17
N LYS A 134 9.74 14.13 0.44
CA LYS A 134 9.36 13.33 -0.74
C LYS A 134 10.28 13.62 -1.91
N GLN A 135 10.76 12.55 -2.55
CA GLN A 135 11.60 12.59 -3.75
C GLN A 135 10.77 12.14 -4.95
N LYS A 136 10.33 13.09 -5.77
CA LYS A 136 9.45 12.80 -6.91
C LYS A 136 10.24 12.65 -8.21
N ASN A 137 10.89 11.52 -8.38
CA ASN A 137 11.58 11.17 -9.63
C ASN A 137 10.71 10.26 -10.47
N PHE A 138 9.90 10.84 -11.37
CA PHE A 138 8.97 10.08 -12.22
C PHE A 138 9.69 9.16 -13.18
N GLU A 139 10.83 9.56 -13.69
CA GLU A 139 11.58 8.74 -14.65
C GLU A 139 12.08 7.44 -14.03
N SER A 140 12.43 7.47 -12.73
CA SER A 140 12.84 6.24 -12.04
C SER A 140 11.70 5.21 -12.00
N LEU A 141 10.47 5.66 -11.78
CA LEU A 141 9.30 4.78 -11.83
C LEU A 141 9.07 4.21 -13.23
N ARG A 142 9.17 5.06 -14.26
CA ARG A 142 8.99 4.64 -15.66
C ARG A 142 10.04 3.61 -16.08
N GLU A 143 11.28 3.80 -15.71
CA GLU A 143 12.35 2.85 -16.02
C GLU A 143 12.04 1.47 -15.44
N ILE A 144 11.64 1.40 -14.18
CA ILE A 144 11.27 0.14 -13.54
C ILE A 144 10.07 -0.48 -14.28
N ARG A 145 9.05 0.31 -14.56
CA ARG A 145 7.84 -0.18 -15.21
C ARG A 145 8.08 -0.65 -16.64
N ARG A 146 9.02 -0.02 -17.37
CA ARG A 146 9.45 -0.52 -18.69
C ARG A 146 10.09 -1.89 -18.57
N SER A 147 10.93 -2.10 -17.55
CA SER A 147 11.56 -3.40 -17.33
C SER A 147 10.55 -4.52 -17.03
N PHE A 148 9.41 -4.19 -16.44
CA PHE A 148 8.32 -5.13 -16.20
C PHE A 148 7.31 -5.21 -17.35
N GLY A 149 7.45 -4.38 -18.38
CA GLY A 149 6.51 -4.33 -19.50
C GLY A 149 5.12 -3.81 -19.15
N THR A 150 5.03 -2.99 -18.11
CA THR A 150 3.74 -2.49 -17.58
C THR A 150 3.48 -1.02 -17.87
N LEU A 151 4.44 -0.32 -18.47
CA LEU A 151 4.27 1.09 -18.82
C LEU A 151 3.53 1.23 -20.15
N VAL A 152 2.42 1.97 -20.14
CA VAL A 152 1.68 2.36 -21.33
C VAL A 152 2.19 3.74 -21.75
N GLU A 153 2.78 3.82 -22.92
CA GLU A 153 3.32 5.06 -23.49
C GLU A 153 2.40 5.68 -24.52
#